data_42b2c746c514b38c89c9fb6058c0023e
#
_entry.id   42b2c746c514b38c89c9fb6058c0023e
#
_cell.length_a   1.000
_cell.length_b   1.000
_cell.length_c   1.000
_cell.angle_alpha   90.00
_cell.angle_beta   90.00
_cell.angle_gamma   90.00
#
_symmetry.space_group_name_H-M   'P 1'
#
loop_
_entity.id
_entity.type
_entity.pdbx_description
1 polymer ?
#
loop_
_entity_poly.entity_id
_entity_poly.type
_entity_poly.pdbx_seq_one_letter_code
_entity_poly.pdbx_strand_id
1 'polypeptide(L)'
;MLKWEDLPVEMQSSEVKSYYQLVSKRKGSLIFKRCLDWVLALVLLILTSPIFLILSIWIKLDSKGPVIYKQERVTQYNRPFKIWKFRTMVTDADKKGSLVTSANDSRITKVGNFIRRVRLDELPQLVNVLKGEMSFVGTRPEVPRYTEQYSPEMMATLLLPAGITSPASINYKDEDTIISQMTEKGLSVDQAYVEHVLPEKMRYNLAYLREFSFLGDIKIMFQTVFEVLK
;
A
#
# COMPACT_ATOMS: atom_id res chain seq x y z
N MET A 1 -13.84 14.02 4.49
CA MET A 1 -14.55 12.81 4.07
C MET A 1 -15.76 13.24 3.24
N LEU A 2 -16.02 12.58 2.10
CA LEU A 2 -17.20 12.83 1.26
C LEU A 2 -18.48 12.56 2.06
N LYS A 3 -19.61 13.17 1.66
CA LYS A 3 -20.91 12.80 2.19
C LYS A 3 -21.28 11.40 1.68
N TRP A 4 -22.20 10.74 2.38
CA TRP A 4 -22.63 9.38 2.00
C TRP A 4 -23.15 9.32 0.56
N GLU A 5 -23.95 10.29 0.18
CA GLU A 5 -24.58 10.39 -1.13
C GLU A 5 -23.60 10.67 -2.26
N ASP A 6 -22.41 11.21 -1.93
CA ASP A 6 -21.36 11.55 -2.89
C ASP A 6 -20.32 10.41 -3.05
N LEU A 7 -20.48 9.29 -2.32
CA LEU A 7 -19.63 8.12 -2.49
C LEU A 7 -19.92 7.43 -3.82
N PRO A 8 -18.92 6.76 -4.44
CA PRO A 8 -19.16 5.88 -5.58
C PRO A 8 -20.26 4.85 -5.29
N VAL A 9 -21.09 4.53 -6.28
CA VAL A 9 -22.26 3.66 -6.13
C VAL A 9 -21.88 2.29 -5.55
N GLU A 10 -20.75 1.73 -5.99
CA GLU A 10 -20.20 0.47 -5.51
C GLU A 10 -19.80 0.50 -4.02
N MET A 11 -19.66 1.68 -3.43
CA MET A 11 -19.38 1.86 -2.01
C MET A 11 -20.63 2.20 -1.18
N GLN A 12 -21.80 2.29 -1.78
CA GLN A 12 -23.05 2.64 -1.10
C GLN A 12 -23.83 1.41 -0.59
N SER A 13 -23.13 0.40 -0.09
CA SER A 13 -23.76 -0.80 0.48
C SER A 13 -24.05 -0.65 1.99
N SER A 14 -24.91 -1.51 2.53
CA SER A 14 -25.23 -1.56 3.97
C SER A 14 -23.98 -1.85 4.82
N GLU A 15 -23.10 -2.70 4.32
CA GLU A 15 -21.83 -3.10 4.96
C GLU A 15 -20.91 -1.89 5.08
N VAL A 16 -20.68 -1.15 4.00
CA VAL A 16 -19.86 0.06 4.01
C VAL A 16 -20.45 1.14 4.89
N LYS A 17 -21.79 1.25 4.95
CA LYS A 17 -22.49 2.28 5.75
C LYS A 17 -22.14 2.20 7.23
N SER A 18 -22.01 1.00 7.78
CA SER A 18 -21.62 0.79 9.17
C SER A 18 -20.24 1.37 9.49
N TYR A 19 -19.25 1.11 8.63
CA TYR A 19 -17.89 1.65 8.76
C TYR A 19 -17.85 3.16 8.50
N TYR A 20 -18.60 3.64 7.51
CA TYR A 20 -18.72 5.07 7.23
C TYR A 20 -19.21 5.85 8.46
N GLN A 21 -20.23 5.35 9.16
CA GLN A 21 -20.75 5.98 10.39
C GLN A 21 -19.69 6.01 11.50
N LEU A 22 -18.88 4.95 11.66
CA LEU A 22 -17.82 4.91 12.66
C LEU A 22 -16.70 5.92 12.34
N VAL A 23 -16.22 5.91 11.11
CA VAL A 23 -15.14 6.78 10.65
C VAL A 23 -15.57 8.25 10.64
N SER A 24 -16.81 8.54 10.19
CA SER A 24 -17.34 9.91 10.11
C SER A 24 -17.48 10.60 11.49
N LYS A 25 -17.68 9.84 12.57
CA LYS A 25 -17.67 10.37 13.93
C LYS A 25 -16.28 10.86 14.38
N ARG A 26 -15.20 10.45 13.71
CA ARG A 26 -13.81 10.73 14.09
C ARG A 26 -13.17 11.80 13.20
N LYS A 27 -13.94 12.78 12.72
CA LYS A 27 -13.47 13.86 11.81
C LYS A 27 -12.24 14.60 12.32
N GLY A 28 -12.19 14.89 13.64
CA GLY A 28 -11.01 15.51 14.26
C GLY A 28 -9.74 14.69 14.05
N SER A 29 -9.79 13.38 14.33
CA SER A 29 -8.65 12.46 14.11
C SER A 29 -8.23 12.41 12.63
N LEU A 30 -9.17 12.48 11.69
CA LEU A 30 -8.88 12.51 10.26
C LEU A 30 -8.14 13.80 9.86
N ILE A 31 -8.52 14.95 10.42
CA ILE A 31 -7.86 16.23 10.15
C ILE A 31 -6.43 16.19 10.72
N PHE A 32 -6.26 15.80 11.98
CA PHE A 32 -4.93 15.69 12.61
C PHE A 32 -4.03 14.71 11.86
N LYS A 33 -4.57 13.55 11.49
CA LYS A 33 -3.88 12.57 10.64
C LYS A 33 -3.37 13.24 9.35
N ARG A 34 -4.22 13.97 8.65
CA ARG A 34 -3.86 14.60 7.38
C ARG A 34 -2.78 15.67 7.53
N CYS A 35 -2.88 16.49 8.58
CA CYS A 35 -1.86 17.49 8.90
C CYS A 35 -0.51 16.81 9.21
N LEU A 36 -0.52 15.75 10.04
CA LEU A 36 0.69 14.99 10.36
C LEU A 36 1.29 14.36 9.10
N ASP A 37 0.48 13.70 8.26
CA ASP A 37 0.92 13.10 7.00
C ASP A 37 1.68 14.13 6.14
N TRP A 38 1.13 15.31 5.98
CA TRP A 38 1.72 16.37 5.17
C TRP A 38 3.06 16.87 5.73
N VAL A 39 3.06 17.24 7.02
CA VAL A 39 4.26 17.76 7.67
C VAL A 39 5.36 16.71 7.68
N LEU A 40 5.04 15.49 8.08
CA LEU A 40 6.01 14.40 8.17
C LEU A 40 6.56 14.00 6.80
N ALA A 41 5.69 13.93 5.77
CA ALA A 41 6.14 13.62 4.41
C ALA A 41 7.07 14.70 3.85
N LEU A 42 6.79 15.98 4.09
CA LEU A 42 7.65 17.08 3.67
C LEU A 42 9.03 17.02 4.37
N VAL A 43 9.02 16.86 5.69
CA VAL A 43 10.26 16.75 6.48
C VAL A 43 11.10 15.56 6.03
N LEU A 44 10.47 14.38 5.88
CA LEU A 44 11.18 13.18 5.43
C LEU A 44 11.70 13.31 4.00
N LEU A 45 10.98 13.95 3.07
CA LEU A 45 11.50 14.20 1.72
C LEU A 45 12.75 15.07 1.73
N ILE A 46 12.77 16.13 2.56
CA ILE A 46 13.94 17.00 2.70
C ILE A 46 15.11 16.20 3.30
N LEU A 47 14.89 15.50 4.39
CA LEU A 47 15.94 14.75 5.10
C LEU A 47 16.50 13.60 4.25
N THR A 48 15.65 12.93 3.47
CA THR A 48 16.06 11.78 2.64
C THR A 48 16.50 12.20 1.22
N SER A 49 16.47 13.50 0.88
CA SER A 49 16.87 13.97 -0.45
C SER A 49 18.28 13.54 -0.90
N PRO A 50 19.34 13.49 -0.03
CA PRO A 50 20.62 12.93 -0.43
C PRO A 50 20.55 11.44 -0.80
N ILE A 51 19.72 10.66 -0.07
CA ILE A 51 19.50 9.24 -0.35
C ILE A 51 18.80 9.08 -1.71
N PHE A 52 17.82 9.94 -2.02
CA PHE A 52 17.17 9.94 -3.34
C PHE A 52 18.18 10.12 -4.47
N LEU A 53 19.13 11.05 -4.30
CA LEU A 53 20.17 11.30 -5.33
C LEU A 53 21.08 10.07 -5.49
N ILE A 54 21.60 9.53 -4.39
CA ILE A 54 22.49 8.35 -4.40
C ILE A 54 21.79 7.16 -5.08
N LEU A 55 20.56 6.84 -4.63
CA LEU A 55 19.80 5.73 -5.20
C LEU A 55 19.47 5.94 -6.67
N SER A 56 19.17 7.18 -7.08
CA SER A 56 18.88 7.51 -8.47
C SER A 56 20.08 7.21 -9.39
N ILE A 57 21.28 7.60 -8.95
CA ILE A 57 22.52 7.31 -9.68
C ILE A 57 22.75 5.80 -9.72
N TRP A 58 22.65 5.14 -8.58
CA TRP A 58 22.91 3.69 -8.47
C TRP A 58 21.97 2.86 -9.35
N ILE A 59 20.65 3.17 -9.35
CA ILE A 59 19.65 2.52 -10.21
C ILE A 59 19.97 2.73 -11.70
N LYS A 60 20.45 3.94 -12.08
CA LYS A 60 20.81 4.23 -13.47
C LYS A 60 22.05 3.46 -13.93
N LEU A 61 23.01 3.25 -13.06
CA LEU A 61 24.22 2.49 -13.35
C LEU A 61 23.95 0.98 -13.44
N ASP A 62 22.99 0.46 -12.64
CA ASP A 62 22.67 -0.97 -12.58
C ASP A 62 21.84 -1.44 -13.79
N SER A 63 20.90 -0.63 -14.28
CA SER A 63 20.02 -1.04 -15.38
C SER A 63 19.47 0.14 -16.19
N LYS A 64 19.20 -0.08 -17.49
CA LYS A 64 18.61 0.94 -18.39
C LYS A 64 17.14 1.20 -18.04
N GLY A 65 16.71 2.47 -18.10
CA GLY A 65 15.30 2.88 -17.92
C GLY A 65 15.10 4.01 -16.91
N PRO A 66 13.85 4.37 -16.54
CA PRO A 66 13.56 5.45 -15.61
C PRO A 66 13.98 5.06 -14.18
N VAL A 67 14.32 6.03 -13.33
CA VAL A 67 14.66 5.85 -11.92
C VAL A 67 13.39 5.50 -11.12
N ILE A 68 12.30 6.23 -11.40
CA ILE A 68 11.01 6.08 -10.74
C ILE A 68 10.12 5.17 -11.59
N TYR A 69 9.65 4.10 -10.98
CA TYR A 69 8.59 3.25 -11.47
C TYR A 69 7.24 3.75 -10.95
N LYS A 70 6.24 3.73 -11.80
CA LYS A 70 4.87 4.15 -11.48
C LYS A 70 3.91 3.05 -11.87
N GLN A 71 3.09 2.60 -10.92
CA GLN A 71 2.08 1.58 -11.14
C GLN A 71 0.71 2.12 -10.74
N GLU A 72 -0.31 1.76 -11.53
CA GLU A 72 -1.68 2.10 -11.18
C GLU A 72 -2.16 1.27 -9.99
N ARG A 73 -2.72 1.95 -9.02
CA ARG A 73 -3.27 1.41 -7.78
C ARG A 73 -4.58 2.13 -7.44
N VAL A 74 -5.32 1.59 -6.49
CA VAL A 74 -6.57 2.18 -6.01
C VAL A 74 -6.35 2.77 -4.60
N THR A 75 -6.95 3.94 -4.37
CA THR A 75 -6.93 4.65 -3.09
C THR A 75 -8.35 5.02 -2.64
N GLN A 76 -8.45 5.98 -1.73
CA GLN A 76 -9.70 6.45 -1.15
C GLN A 76 -10.81 6.68 -2.19
N TYR A 77 -12.02 6.21 -1.88
CA TYR A 77 -13.21 6.31 -2.73
C TYR A 77 -13.05 5.60 -4.08
N ASN A 78 -12.37 4.48 -4.08
CA ASN A 78 -12.13 3.65 -5.28
C ASN A 78 -11.45 4.42 -6.43
N ARG A 79 -10.69 5.49 -6.13
CA ARG A 79 -10.03 6.31 -7.16
C ARG A 79 -8.71 5.67 -7.59
N PRO A 80 -8.44 5.54 -8.90
CA PRO A 80 -7.14 5.14 -9.38
C PRO A 80 -6.11 6.25 -9.16
N PHE A 81 -4.89 5.86 -8.82
CA PHE A 81 -3.72 6.75 -8.73
C PHE A 81 -2.46 6.01 -9.14
N LYS A 82 -1.37 6.73 -9.39
CA LYS A 82 -0.07 6.13 -9.69
C LYS A 82 0.81 6.14 -8.44
N ILE A 83 1.05 4.96 -7.85
CA ILE A 83 2.01 4.81 -6.77
C ILE A 83 3.44 4.98 -7.31
N TRP A 84 4.28 5.73 -6.61
CA TRP A 84 5.65 5.98 -6.99
C TRP A 84 6.59 5.09 -6.18
N LYS A 85 7.51 4.41 -6.88
CA LYS A 85 8.57 3.60 -6.26
C LYS A 85 9.89 3.82 -6.99
N PHE A 86 11.00 3.59 -6.32
CA PHE A 86 12.25 3.38 -7.05
C PHE A 86 12.14 2.09 -7.88
N ARG A 87 12.68 2.13 -9.09
CA ARG A 87 12.72 0.94 -9.94
C ARG A 87 13.67 -0.10 -9.36
N THR A 88 13.15 -1.28 -9.10
CA THR A 88 13.88 -2.44 -8.57
C THR A 88 13.89 -3.62 -9.51
N MET A 89 13.19 -3.51 -10.64
CA MET A 89 13.08 -4.55 -11.68
C MET A 89 13.53 -4.00 -13.03
N VAL A 90 13.83 -4.92 -13.94
CA VAL A 90 14.10 -4.58 -15.35
C VAL A 90 12.89 -3.90 -15.98
N THR A 91 13.10 -3.13 -17.06
CA THR A 91 12.01 -2.50 -17.81
C THR A 91 11.06 -3.55 -18.37
N ASP A 92 9.76 -3.23 -18.39
CA ASP A 92 8.66 -4.12 -18.85
C ASP A 92 8.49 -5.42 -18.02
N ALA A 93 8.96 -5.41 -16.77
CA ALA A 93 8.76 -6.55 -15.85
C ALA A 93 7.28 -6.92 -15.67
N ASP A 94 6.38 -5.92 -15.67
CA ASP A 94 4.93 -6.13 -15.51
C ASP A 94 4.30 -6.91 -16.67
N LYS A 95 4.93 -6.89 -17.85
CA LYS A 95 4.47 -7.62 -19.03
C LYS A 95 4.95 -9.08 -19.05
N LYS A 96 5.88 -9.43 -18.17
CA LYS A 96 6.61 -10.69 -18.20
C LYS A 96 6.22 -11.69 -17.12
N GLY A 97 5.14 -11.44 -16.36
CA GLY A 97 4.72 -12.35 -15.29
C GLY A 97 3.65 -11.79 -14.39
N SER A 98 3.40 -12.44 -13.25
CA SER A 98 2.41 -12.01 -12.26
C SER A 98 2.73 -10.62 -11.70
N LEU A 99 1.68 -9.89 -11.30
CA LEU A 99 1.79 -8.61 -10.58
C LEU A 99 2.26 -8.81 -9.14
N VAL A 100 2.12 -10.01 -8.59
CA VAL A 100 2.69 -10.40 -7.30
C VAL A 100 4.13 -10.89 -7.53
N THR A 101 5.06 -10.40 -6.73
CA THR A 101 6.48 -10.75 -6.81
C THR A 101 6.77 -11.93 -5.90
N SER A 102 7.39 -12.97 -6.39
CA SER A 102 7.88 -14.10 -5.59
C SER A 102 9.31 -13.86 -5.03
N ALA A 103 9.72 -14.65 -4.04
CA ALA A 103 11.00 -14.46 -3.33
C ALA A 103 12.25 -14.47 -4.25
N ASN A 104 12.25 -15.26 -5.35
CA ASN A 104 13.39 -15.40 -6.28
C ASN A 104 13.03 -14.89 -7.69
N ASP A 105 12.36 -13.77 -7.79
CA ASP A 105 11.92 -13.22 -9.07
C ASP A 105 13.12 -12.72 -9.90
N SER A 106 13.39 -13.39 -11.02
CA SER A 106 14.51 -13.08 -11.93
C SER A 106 14.44 -11.69 -12.57
N ARG A 107 13.31 -11.01 -12.47
CA ARG A 107 13.12 -9.65 -12.97
C ARG A 107 13.77 -8.60 -12.07
N ILE A 108 14.10 -8.94 -10.81
CA ILE A 108 14.69 -8.01 -9.84
C ILE A 108 16.16 -7.77 -10.20
N THR A 109 16.56 -6.49 -10.25
CA THR A 109 17.96 -6.11 -10.52
C THR A 109 18.82 -6.30 -9.26
N LYS A 110 20.17 -6.31 -9.41
CA LYS A 110 21.08 -6.45 -8.26
C LYS A 110 20.88 -5.34 -7.22
N VAL A 111 20.84 -4.10 -7.67
CA VAL A 111 20.57 -2.92 -6.82
C VAL A 111 19.14 -2.97 -6.29
N GLY A 112 18.19 -3.38 -7.13
CA GLY A 112 16.80 -3.56 -6.75
C GLY A 112 16.61 -4.53 -5.58
N ASN A 113 17.36 -5.61 -5.54
CA ASN A 113 17.29 -6.58 -4.45
C ASN A 113 17.72 -5.97 -3.10
N PHE A 114 18.81 -5.17 -3.10
CA PHE A 114 19.24 -4.44 -1.91
C PHE A 114 18.17 -3.42 -1.46
N ILE A 115 17.69 -2.57 -2.38
CA ILE A 115 16.74 -1.49 -2.10
C ILE A 115 15.43 -2.05 -1.51
N ARG A 116 14.91 -3.17 -2.06
CA ARG A 116 13.70 -3.85 -1.59
C ARG A 116 13.87 -4.43 -0.19
N ARG A 117 15.01 -5.07 0.09
CA ARG A 117 15.29 -5.67 1.39
C ARG A 117 15.24 -4.65 2.54
N VAL A 118 15.70 -3.43 2.29
CA VAL A 118 15.69 -2.33 3.27
C VAL A 118 14.50 -1.36 3.09
N ARG A 119 13.51 -1.72 2.26
CA ARG A 119 12.28 -0.94 2.00
C ARG A 119 12.51 0.48 1.46
N LEU A 120 13.70 0.79 0.95
CA LEU A 120 14.00 2.11 0.38
C LEU A 120 13.30 2.35 -0.97
N ASP A 121 12.85 1.29 -1.64
CA ASP A 121 12.04 1.41 -2.87
C ASP A 121 10.74 2.17 -2.68
N GLU A 122 10.21 2.23 -1.48
CA GLU A 122 8.95 2.88 -1.15
C GLU A 122 9.09 4.37 -0.78
N LEU A 123 10.32 4.89 -0.60
CA LEU A 123 10.54 6.31 -0.28
C LEU A 123 9.83 7.31 -1.23
N PRO A 124 9.75 7.08 -2.56
CA PRO A 124 9.03 7.99 -3.44
C PRO A 124 7.52 8.10 -3.16
N GLN A 125 6.92 7.19 -2.38
CA GLN A 125 5.52 7.29 -1.94
C GLN A 125 5.27 8.51 -1.04
N LEU A 126 6.30 9.10 -0.44
CA LEU A 126 6.19 10.38 0.27
C LEU A 126 5.60 11.48 -0.63
N VAL A 127 5.87 11.45 -1.94
CA VAL A 127 5.25 12.34 -2.93
C VAL A 127 3.75 12.07 -3.07
N ASN A 128 3.33 10.80 -3.04
CA ASN A 128 1.90 10.44 -3.07
C ASN A 128 1.18 10.92 -1.80
N VAL A 129 1.86 10.87 -0.63
CA VAL A 129 1.30 11.41 0.62
C VAL A 129 1.10 12.93 0.51
N LEU A 130 2.06 13.68 0.03
CA LEU A 130 1.94 15.12 -0.19
C LEU A 130 0.82 15.49 -1.16
N LYS A 131 0.63 14.70 -2.21
CA LYS A 131 -0.46 14.89 -3.18
C LYS A 131 -1.85 14.55 -2.61
N GLY A 132 -1.92 13.87 -1.47
CA GLY A 132 -3.17 13.42 -0.91
C GLY A 132 -3.70 12.10 -1.44
N GLU A 133 -2.90 11.42 -2.23
CA GLU A 133 -3.23 10.12 -2.80
C GLU A 133 -3.03 8.99 -1.77
N MET A 134 -2.11 9.20 -0.81
CA MET A 134 -1.78 8.25 0.25
C MET A 134 -1.69 8.92 1.63
N SER A 135 -1.55 8.10 2.66
CA SER A 135 -1.27 8.42 4.05
C SER A 135 -0.11 7.54 4.53
N PHE A 136 0.52 7.85 5.67
CA PHE A 136 1.49 6.92 6.27
C PHE A 136 0.80 5.62 6.70
N VAL A 137 -0.35 5.70 7.34
CA VAL A 137 -1.10 4.52 7.81
C VAL A 137 -2.44 4.42 7.09
N GLY A 138 -2.74 3.25 6.56
CA GLY A 138 -3.98 2.96 5.85
C GLY A 138 -3.92 1.58 5.20
N THR A 139 -4.98 1.17 4.53
CA THR A 139 -4.96 -0.07 3.74
C THR A 139 -3.92 0.02 2.64
N ARG A 140 -3.05 -1.01 2.51
CA ARG A 140 -2.07 -1.05 1.42
C ARG A 140 -2.80 -1.02 0.07
N PRO A 141 -2.41 -0.13 -0.88
CA PRO A 141 -3.15 0.03 -2.13
C PRO A 141 -3.01 -1.20 -3.03
N GLU A 142 -4.12 -1.73 -3.48
CA GLU A 142 -4.17 -2.84 -4.43
C GLU A 142 -4.24 -2.36 -5.89
N VAL A 143 -3.89 -3.24 -6.82
CA VAL A 143 -4.12 -3.00 -8.25
C VAL A 143 -5.62 -3.08 -8.57
N PRO A 144 -6.13 -2.35 -9.59
CA PRO A 144 -7.56 -2.36 -9.95
C PRO A 144 -8.12 -3.78 -10.10
N ARG A 145 -7.39 -4.67 -10.75
CA ARG A 145 -7.77 -6.08 -10.94
C ARG A 145 -8.15 -6.81 -9.63
N TYR A 146 -7.51 -6.48 -8.51
CA TYR A 146 -7.83 -7.10 -7.21
C TYR A 146 -8.94 -6.36 -6.48
N THR A 147 -9.04 -5.04 -6.63
CA THR A 147 -10.17 -4.30 -6.05
C THR A 147 -11.51 -4.63 -6.71
N GLU A 148 -11.50 -5.05 -7.97
CA GLU A 148 -12.68 -5.59 -8.68
C GLU A 148 -13.19 -6.90 -8.04
N GLN A 149 -12.37 -7.59 -7.26
CA GLN A 149 -12.73 -8.81 -6.52
C GLN A 149 -13.16 -8.54 -5.07
N TYR A 150 -13.24 -7.26 -4.65
CA TYR A 150 -13.62 -6.92 -3.30
C TYR A 150 -15.09 -7.28 -3.04
N SER A 151 -15.33 -7.93 -1.90
CA SER A 151 -16.68 -8.06 -1.38
C SER A 151 -17.25 -6.68 -0.98
N PRO A 152 -18.59 -6.54 -0.86
CA PRO A 152 -19.17 -5.27 -0.39
C PRO A 152 -18.57 -4.75 0.92
N GLU A 153 -18.24 -5.63 1.88
CA GLU A 153 -17.59 -5.21 3.12
C GLU A 153 -16.15 -4.73 2.91
N MET A 154 -15.37 -5.39 2.04
CA MET A 154 -13.99 -5.00 1.75
C MET A 154 -13.90 -3.60 1.16
N MET A 155 -14.93 -3.15 0.42
CA MET A 155 -15.01 -1.78 -0.10
C MET A 155 -14.93 -0.71 0.99
N ALA A 156 -15.30 -1.04 2.23
CA ALA A 156 -15.16 -0.12 3.36
C ALA A 156 -13.70 0.30 3.61
N THR A 157 -12.71 -0.53 3.26
CA THR A 157 -11.29 -0.20 3.41
C THR A 157 -10.87 1.00 2.56
N LEU A 158 -11.64 1.33 1.52
CA LEU A 158 -11.45 2.48 0.65
C LEU A 158 -12.11 3.78 1.20
N LEU A 159 -12.66 3.78 2.41
CA LEU A 159 -13.14 4.99 3.06
C LEU A 159 -12.01 5.92 3.52
N LEU A 160 -10.80 5.38 3.70
CA LEU A 160 -9.59 6.12 4.06
C LEU A 160 -8.56 6.07 2.93
N PRO A 161 -7.62 7.04 2.86
CA PRO A 161 -6.51 6.98 1.91
C PRO A 161 -5.68 5.71 2.09
N ALA A 162 -5.15 5.19 0.99
CA ALA A 162 -4.20 4.09 1.01
C ALA A 162 -2.97 4.43 1.87
N GLY A 163 -2.41 3.43 2.57
CA GLY A 163 -1.27 3.60 3.46
C GLY A 163 0.06 3.14 2.86
N ILE A 164 1.15 3.79 3.27
CA ILE A 164 2.51 3.25 3.10
C ILE A 164 2.65 1.98 3.96
N THR A 165 2.17 2.05 5.20
CA THR A 165 2.05 0.90 6.10
C THR A 165 0.60 0.62 6.48
N SER A 166 0.34 -0.59 6.95
CA SER A 166 -0.98 -1.04 7.41
C SER A 166 -0.85 -2.07 8.53
N PRO A 167 -1.88 -2.28 9.35
CA PRO A 167 -1.91 -3.40 10.29
C PRO A 167 -1.69 -4.75 9.61
N ALA A 168 -2.22 -4.95 8.40
CA ALA A 168 -1.98 -6.15 7.62
C ALA A 168 -0.50 -6.32 7.27
N SER A 169 0.21 -5.24 6.88
CA SER A 169 1.64 -5.30 6.55
C SER A 169 2.54 -5.66 7.73
N ILE A 170 2.09 -5.38 8.97
CA ILE A 170 2.84 -5.67 10.19
C ILE A 170 2.55 -7.10 10.69
N ASN A 171 1.27 -7.50 10.69
CA ASN A 171 0.80 -8.71 11.38
C ASN A 171 0.67 -9.92 10.47
N TYR A 172 0.53 -9.73 9.16
CA TYR A 172 0.36 -10.80 8.19
C TYR A 172 1.64 -10.95 7.35
N LYS A 173 2.50 -11.90 7.77
CA LYS A 173 3.84 -12.12 7.19
C LYS A 173 3.91 -13.37 6.31
N ASP A 174 2.90 -14.22 6.34
CA ASP A 174 2.91 -15.55 5.70
C ASP A 174 2.43 -15.52 4.24
N GLU A 175 2.31 -14.31 3.63
CA GLU A 175 1.80 -14.14 2.27
C GLU A 175 2.54 -15.01 1.26
N ASP A 176 3.88 -14.92 1.23
CA ASP A 176 4.71 -15.68 0.28
C ASP A 176 4.59 -17.19 0.51
N THR A 177 4.52 -17.62 1.77
CA THR A 177 4.38 -19.03 2.15
C THR A 177 3.04 -19.59 1.68
N ILE A 178 1.95 -18.86 1.90
CA ILE A 178 0.60 -19.26 1.50
C ILE A 178 0.51 -19.33 -0.03
N ILE A 179 1.01 -18.31 -0.73
CA ILE A 179 1.03 -18.32 -2.20
C ILE A 179 1.79 -19.52 -2.72
N SER A 180 3.00 -19.81 -2.17
CA SER A 180 3.80 -20.97 -2.59
C SER A 180 3.06 -22.28 -2.38
N GLN A 181 2.46 -22.50 -1.20
CA GLN A 181 1.70 -23.72 -0.90
C GLN A 181 0.47 -23.90 -1.82
N MET A 182 -0.21 -22.79 -2.17
CA MET A 182 -1.38 -22.87 -3.04
C MET A 182 -0.99 -23.09 -4.51
N THR A 183 0.13 -22.51 -4.94
CA THR A 183 0.64 -22.77 -6.30
C THR A 183 1.16 -24.20 -6.46
N GLU A 184 1.73 -24.83 -5.43
CA GLU A 184 2.06 -26.25 -5.42
C GLU A 184 0.82 -27.16 -5.55
N LYS A 185 -0.34 -26.68 -5.07
CA LYS A 185 -1.64 -27.36 -5.24
C LYS A 185 -2.32 -27.09 -6.58
N GLY A 186 -1.68 -26.31 -7.47
CA GLY A 186 -2.13 -26.08 -8.84
C GLY A 186 -2.91 -24.76 -9.04
N LEU A 187 -3.05 -23.90 -8.05
CA LEU A 187 -3.63 -22.58 -8.24
C LEU A 187 -2.63 -21.65 -8.94
N SER A 188 -3.14 -20.71 -9.73
CA SER A 188 -2.30 -19.58 -10.19
C SER A 188 -1.97 -18.67 -9.01
N VAL A 189 -0.88 -17.89 -9.13
CA VAL A 189 -0.48 -16.90 -8.11
C VAL A 189 -1.62 -15.91 -7.81
N ASP A 190 -2.32 -15.45 -8.86
CA ASP A 190 -3.45 -14.52 -8.70
C ASP A 190 -4.64 -15.15 -7.97
N GLN A 191 -4.97 -16.41 -8.27
CA GLN A 191 -6.02 -17.14 -7.55
C GLN A 191 -5.65 -17.36 -6.08
N ALA A 192 -4.42 -17.83 -5.82
CA ALA A 192 -3.94 -18.01 -4.45
C ALA A 192 -4.00 -16.71 -3.64
N TYR A 193 -3.63 -15.58 -4.27
CA TYR A 193 -3.73 -14.27 -3.66
C TYR A 193 -5.18 -13.88 -3.33
N VAL A 194 -6.09 -13.94 -4.31
CA VAL A 194 -7.48 -13.50 -4.14
C VAL A 194 -8.26 -14.38 -3.16
N GLU A 195 -8.04 -15.70 -3.21
CA GLU A 195 -8.82 -16.65 -2.41
C GLU A 195 -8.29 -16.83 -0.98
N HIS A 196 -6.98 -16.70 -0.76
CA HIS A 196 -6.36 -17.06 0.52
C HIS A 196 -5.64 -15.90 1.21
N VAL A 197 -5.06 -14.94 0.47
CA VAL A 197 -4.28 -13.85 1.05
C VAL A 197 -5.14 -12.61 1.27
N LEU A 198 -5.86 -12.19 0.26
CA LEU A 198 -6.66 -10.96 0.27
C LEU A 198 -7.70 -10.93 1.39
N PRO A 199 -8.50 -12.00 1.66
CA PRO A 199 -9.48 -11.99 2.74
C PRO A 199 -8.84 -11.78 4.12
N GLU A 200 -7.71 -12.43 4.40
CA GLU A 200 -7.01 -12.28 5.67
C GLU A 200 -6.43 -10.88 5.84
N LYS A 201 -5.80 -10.30 4.81
CA LYS A 201 -5.34 -8.90 4.84
C LYS A 201 -6.49 -7.95 5.10
N MET A 202 -7.65 -8.18 4.47
CA MET A 202 -8.83 -7.34 4.65
C MET A 202 -9.41 -7.45 6.04
N ARG A 203 -9.33 -8.59 6.71
CA ARG A 203 -9.73 -8.74 8.12
C ARG A 203 -8.98 -7.76 9.02
N TYR A 204 -7.66 -7.63 8.87
CA TYR A 204 -6.85 -6.64 9.61
C TYR A 204 -7.22 -5.20 9.24
N ASN A 205 -7.44 -4.93 7.96
CA ASN A 205 -7.76 -3.58 7.50
C ASN A 205 -9.17 -3.13 7.92
N LEU A 206 -10.14 -4.03 7.96
CA LEU A 206 -11.49 -3.75 8.46
C LEU A 206 -11.49 -3.54 9.99
N ALA A 207 -10.71 -4.34 10.73
CA ALA A 207 -10.52 -4.12 12.18
C ALA A 207 -9.90 -2.73 12.44
N TYR A 208 -8.90 -2.34 11.66
CA TYR A 208 -8.31 -1.00 11.75
C TYR A 208 -9.35 0.12 11.55
N LEU A 209 -10.28 -0.01 10.61
CA LEU A 209 -11.34 0.99 10.42
C LEU A 209 -12.27 1.09 11.64
N ARG A 210 -12.61 -0.03 12.26
CA ARG A 210 -13.44 -0.06 13.48
C ARG A 210 -12.77 0.65 14.65
N GLU A 211 -11.47 0.46 14.79
CA GLU A 211 -10.65 0.98 15.89
C GLU A 211 -9.88 2.27 15.54
N PHE A 212 -10.08 2.78 14.31
CA PHE A 212 -9.32 3.92 13.81
C PHE A 212 -9.20 5.03 14.84
N SER A 213 -7.97 5.46 15.13
CA SER A 213 -7.70 6.64 15.97
C SER A 213 -6.35 7.24 15.56
N PHE A 214 -6.19 8.53 15.78
CA PHE A 214 -4.93 9.23 15.52
C PHE A 214 -3.74 8.63 16.30
N LEU A 215 -3.94 8.32 17.57
CA LEU A 215 -2.90 7.68 18.40
C LEU A 215 -2.61 6.24 17.96
N GLY A 216 -3.63 5.53 17.45
CA GLY A 216 -3.46 4.22 16.85
C GLY A 216 -2.53 4.27 15.62
N ASP A 217 -2.68 5.28 14.77
CA ASP A 217 -1.81 5.49 13.61
C ASP A 217 -0.36 5.73 14.04
N ILE A 218 -0.14 6.57 15.06
CA ILE A 218 1.21 6.80 15.61
C ILE A 218 1.83 5.48 16.10
N LYS A 219 1.07 4.66 16.81
CA LYS A 219 1.53 3.34 17.27
C LYS A 219 1.92 2.44 16.10
N ILE A 220 1.10 2.38 15.05
CA ILE A 220 1.36 1.57 13.84
C ILE A 220 2.63 2.06 13.14
N MET A 221 2.86 3.37 13.01
CA MET A 221 4.09 3.92 12.44
C MET A 221 5.33 3.47 13.22
N PHE A 222 5.32 3.57 14.56
CA PHE A 222 6.43 3.07 15.38
C PHE A 222 6.64 1.57 15.24
N GLN A 223 5.57 0.78 15.27
CA GLN A 223 5.66 -0.67 15.06
C GLN A 223 6.30 -1.01 13.70
N THR A 224 5.93 -0.27 12.64
CA THR A 224 6.53 -0.45 11.30
C THR A 224 8.04 -0.23 11.32
N VAL A 225 8.50 0.86 11.96
CA VAL A 225 9.94 1.14 12.08
C VAL A 225 10.67 0.00 12.80
N PHE A 226 10.13 -0.48 13.92
CA PHE A 226 10.72 -1.60 14.65
C PHE A 226 10.75 -2.90 13.82
N GLU A 227 9.71 -3.17 13.02
CA GLU A 227 9.67 -4.37 12.17
C GLU A 227 10.64 -4.30 10.98
N VAL A 228 10.92 -3.12 10.45
CA VAL A 228 11.90 -2.93 9.37
C VAL A 228 13.34 -3.02 9.88
N LEU A 229 13.58 -2.69 11.16
CA LEU A 229 14.93 -2.73 11.79
C LEU A 229 15.31 -4.11 12.35
N LYS A 230 14.38 -5.05 12.44
CA LYS A 230 14.64 -6.46 12.77
C LYS A 230 15.20 -7.24 11.57
#